data_b2ef4a931307d9eef73a453471fcd2cb
#
_entry.id   b2ef4a931307d9eef73a453471fcd2cb
#
_cell.length_a   1.000
_cell.length_b   1.000
_cell.length_c   1.000
_cell.angle_alpha   90.00
_cell.angle_beta   90.00
_cell.angle_gamma   90.00
#
_symmetry.space_group_name_H-M   'P 1'
#
loop_
_entity.id
_entity.type
_entity.pdbx_description
1 polymer ?
#
loop_
_entity_poly.entity_id
_entity_poly.type
_entity_poly.pdbx_seq_one_letter_code
_entity_poly.pdbx_strand_id
1 'polypeptide(L)'
;MSGQGSLWDIYGSRLSAATFTDLTHAFHPGQPKFPSFPDEQRNTVLDHSKGDSFQVHHYAFVGQWGTHVDPPVHFIDGGRTIDELPVSEMLLPLVILDISERVAADPDATPTLDDIAAWEGRNGRIPENCFVALRTGWWPRWPDIAKFQNKSADGVSHTPGWSKPVLEELIEHRGITAIGHEGIDTDPGLATSAGDGSLEYYVLSRDCWQIELLANLDKLPEAGALIVASWPKPKGGSGFPARAFAIHEAAS
;
A
#
# COMPACT_ATOMS: atom_id res chain seq x y z
N MET A 1 -21.58 10.07 35.00
CA MET A 1 -20.36 10.06 34.17
C MET A 1 -20.26 8.65 33.58
N SER A 2 -20.71 8.46 32.32
CA SER A 2 -20.56 7.20 31.59
C SER A 2 -19.06 6.98 31.38
N GLY A 3 -18.49 5.98 32.03
CA GLY A 3 -17.10 5.63 31.89
C GLY A 3 -16.81 5.31 30.43
N GLN A 4 -15.98 6.11 29.77
CA GLN A 4 -15.31 5.70 28.56
C GLN A 4 -14.49 4.48 28.97
N GLY A 5 -14.80 3.31 28.37
CA GLY A 5 -14.05 2.09 28.62
C GLY A 5 -12.57 2.31 28.32
N SER A 6 -11.70 1.59 29.01
CA SER A 6 -10.27 1.59 28.74
C SER A 6 -9.99 1.03 27.34
N LEU A 7 -8.78 1.26 26.78
CA LEU A 7 -8.38 0.61 25.54
C LEU A 7 -8.40 -0.93 25.63
N TRP A 8 -8.25 -1.47 26.85
CA TRP A 8 -8.39 -2.91 27.08
C TRP A 8 -9.82 -3.39 26.96
N ASP A 9 -10.81 -2.56 27.36
CA ASP A 9 -12.24 -2.89 27.19
C ASP A 9 -12.61 -2.87 25.68
N ILE A 10 -12.08 -1.92 24.91
CA ILE A 10 -12.22 -1.87 23.45
C ILE A 10 -11.58 -3.11 22.82
N TYR A 11 -10.36 -3.46 23.23
CA TYR A 11 -9.69 -4.67 22.76
C TYR A 11 -10.52 -5.91 23.06
N GLY A 12 -10.95 -6.10 24.31
CA GLY A 12 -11.71 -7.27 24.73
C GLY A 12 -13.09 -7.40 24.09
N SER A 13 -13.79 -6.26 23.87
CA SER A 13 -15.16 -6.26 23.35
C SER A 13 -15.26 -6.15 21.83
N ARG A 14 -14.22 -5.67 21.16
CA ARG A 14 -14.24 -5.41 19.72
C ARG A 14 -13.07 -6.08 18.98
N LEU A 15 -11.83 -5.73 19.33
CA LEU A 15 -10.66 -6.16 18.55
C LEU A 15 -10.32 -7.63 18.71
N SER A 16 -10.57 -8.24 19.87
CA SER A 16 -10.28 -9.67 20.11
C SER A 16 -11.13 -10.61 19.25
N ALA A 17 -12.29 -10.16 18.82
CA ALA A 17 -13.20 -10.91 17.93
C ALA A 17 -13.14 -10.45 16.47
N ALA A 18 -12.35 -9.44 16.17
CA ALA A 18 -12.18 -8.92 14.81
C ALA A 18 -11.35 -9.86 13.93
N THR A 19 -11.52 -9.74 12.64
CA THR A 19 -10.67 -10.41 11.65
C THR A 19 -9.45 -9.55 11.35
N PHE A 20 -8.28 -10.17 11.30
CA PHE A 20 -7.03 -9.55 10.91
C PHE A 20 -6.61 -10.09 9.54
N THR A 21 -6.60 -9.24 8.53
CA THR A 21 -6.22 -9.62 7.16
C THR A 21 -4.85 -9.04 6.84
N ASP A 22 -3.87 -9.91 6.56
CA ASP A 22 -2.53 -9.51 6.14
C ASP A 22 -2.56 -8.93 4.72
N LEU A 23 -2.07 -7.70 4.55
CA LEU A 23 -2.01 -6.98 3.28
C LEU A 23 -0.60 -6.92 2.69
N THR A 24 0.32 -7.72 3.22
CA THR A 24 1.75 -7.68 2.90
C THR A 24 2.17 -8.91 2.11
N HIS A 25 2.87 -8.72 1.01
CA HIS A 25 3.56 -9.82 0.34
C HIS A 25 4.80 -10.26 1.11
N ALA A 26 5.04 -11.56 1.18
CA ALA A 26 6.33 -12.06 1.63
C ALA A 26 7.38 -11.75 0.56
N PHE A 27 8.30 -10.85 0.85
CA PHE A 27 9.32 -10.46 -0.12
C PHE A 27 10.42 -11.52 -0.28
N HIS A 28 11.00 -11.61 -1.47
CA HIS A 28 12.06 -12.58 -1.80
C HIS A 28 12.87 -12.12 -3.01
N PRO A 29 14.09 -12.62 -3.21
CA PRO A 29 14.83 -12.37 -4.45
C PRO A 29 14.03 -12.80 -5.67
N GLY A 30 14.08 -12.00 -6.74
CA GLY A 30 13.36 -12.29 -7.98
C GLY A 30 11.87 -11.94 -7.96
N GLN A 31 11.38 -11.18 -6.98
CA GLN A 31 10.01 -10.66 -6.94
C GLN A 31 9.79 -9.51 -7.94
N PRO A 32 8.52 -9.15 -8.23
CA PRO A 32 8.20 -7.90 -8.92
C PRO A 32 8.81 -6.70 -8.18
N LYS A 33 9.42 -5.79 -8.93
CA LYS A 33 10.08 -4.58 -8.42
C LYS A 33 10.24 -3.57 -9.53
N PHE A 34 10.55 -2.32 -9.18
CA PHE A 34 10.92 -1.33 -10.19
C PHE A 34 12.15 -1.83 -10.98
N PRO A 35 12.12 -1.79 -12.31
CA PRO A 35 13.10 -2.51 -13.15
C PRO A 35 14.56 -2.14 -12.92
N SER A 36 14.85 -0.87 -12.55
CA SER A 36 16.22 -0.40 -12.33
C SER A 36 16.78 -0.73 -10.95
N PHE A 37 15.96 -1.22 -10.01
CA PHE A 37 16.43 -1.53 -8.66
C PHE A 37 17.17 -2.88 -8.62
N PRO A 38 18.27 -2.98 -7.83
CA PRO A 38 18.94 -4.25 -7.61
C PRO A 38 18.03 -5.23 -6.88
N ASP A 39 18.34 -6.50 -7.01
CA ASP A 39 17.64 -7.56 -6.28
C ASP A 39 18.13 -7.64 -4.81
N GLU A 40 17.29 -8.20 -3.94
CA GLU A 40 17.63 -8.49 -2.57
C GLU A 40 18.85 -9.42 -2.49
N GLN A 41 19.77 -9.14 -1.57
CA GLN A 41 20.81 -10.05 -1.18
C GLN A 41 20.53 -10.55 0.24
N ARG A 42 20.44 -11.87 0.39
CA ARG A 42 20.26 -12.52 1.68
C ARG A 42 21.39 -13.51 1.95
N ASN A 43 22.15 -13.28 2.97
CA ASN A 43 23.27 -14.14 3.38
C ASN A 43 23.01 -14.71 4.77
N THR A 44 23.18 -16.02 4.93
CA THR A 44 23.12 -16.67 6.24
C THR A 44 24.46 -16.43 6.95
N VAL A 45 24.42 -15.69 8.05
CA VAL A 45 25.60 -15.36 8.88
C VAL A 45 25.88 -16.49 9.87
N LEU A 46 24.82 -16.98 10.56
CA LEU A 46 24.84 -18.11 11.49
C LEU A 46 23.72 -19.09 11.14
N ASP A 47 23.95 -20.38 11.30
CA ASP A 47 23.04 -21.43 10.83
C ASP A 47 23.07 -22.65 11.78
N HIS A 48 21.90 -23.07 12.26
CA HIS A 48 21.74 -24.30 13.07
C HIS A 48 22.31 -25.53 12.35
N SER A 49 22.20 -25.62 11.03
CA SER A 49 22.74 -26.76 10.25
C SER A 49 24.27 -26.83 10.28
N LYS A 50 24.93 -25.74 10.66
CA LYS A 50 26.39 -25.64 10.84
C LYS A 50 26.83 -25.78 12.29
N GLY A 51 25.89 -26.06 13.20
CA GLY A 51 26.16 -26.22 14.64
C GLY A 51 26.07 -24.92 15.44
N ASP A 52 25.65 -23.82 14.84
CA ASP A 52 25.44 -22.57 15.55
C ASP A 52 24.22 -22.66 16.48
N SER A 53 24.26 -21.94 17.61
CA SER A 53 23.15 -21.94 18.60
C SER A 53 21.90 -21.19 18.16
N PHE A 54 22.02 -20.35 17.13
CA PHE A 54 20.91 -19.54 16.58
C PHE A 54 21.16 -19.26 15.11
N GLN A 55 20.09 -18.80 14.42
CA GLN A 55 20.15 -18.47 13.01
C GLN A 55 20.08 -16.96 12.81
N VAL A 56 20.99 -16.43 11.96
CA VAL A 56 21.07 -15.00 11.62
C VAL A 56 21.18 -14.84 10.11
N HIS A 57 20.33 -13.98 9.55
CA HIS A 57 20.44 -13.54 8.17
C HIS A 57 20.88 -12.08 8.11
N HIS A 58 21.72 -11.77 7.14
CA HIS A 58 22.00 -10.42 6.69
C HIS A 58 21.21 -10.14 5.42
N TYR A 59 20.50 -9.01 5.39
CA TYR A 59 19.73 -8.56 4.24
C TYR A 59 20.32 -7.26 3.70
N ALA A 60 20.38 -7.13 2.37
CA ALA A 60 20.66 -5.87 1.70
C ALA A 60 19.64 -5.69 0.56
N PHE A 61 18.86 -4.62 0.60
CA PHE A 61 17.82 -4.28 -0.36
C PHE A 61 17.60 -2.76 -0.39
N VAL A 62 16.98 -2.26 -1.46
CA VAL A 62 16.53 -0.86 -1.54
C VAL A 62 15.33 -0.63 -0.63
N GLY A 63 15.08 0.61 -0.21
CA GLY A 63 13.94 0.94 0.64
C GLY A 63 12.60 0.50 0.05
N GLN A 64 12.44 0.65 -1.23
CA GLN A 64 11.24 0.31 -2.02
C GLN A 64 11.21 -1.19 -2.40
N TRP A 65 11.25 -2.07 -1.38
CA TRP A 65 11.34 -3.52 -1.58
C TRP A 65 10.12 -4.26 -1.02
N GLY A 66 9.44 -5.04 -1.87
CA GLY A 66 8.20 -5.72 -1.51
C GLY A 66 7.07 -4.74 -1.22
N THR A 67 6.12 -5.12 -0.37
CA THR A 67 5.15 -4.16 0.18
C THR A 67 5.92 -3.15 1.02
N HIS A 68 5.89 -1.89 0.63
CA HIS A 68 6.73 -0.84 1.23
C HIS A 68 5.99 0.49 1.37
N VAL A 69 6.53 1.36 2.21
CA VAL A 69 6.07 2.74 2.39
C VAL A 69 6.97 3.70 1.63
N ASP A 70 6.36 4.68 0.95
CA ASP A 70 7.01 5.85 0.40
C ASP A 70 6.57 7.10 1.13
N PRO A 71 7.49 7.72 1.90
CA PRO A 71 7.27 9.03 2.50
C PRO A 71 7.49 10.15 1.48
N PRO A 72 7.01 11.38 1.75
CA PRO A 72 7.19 12.53 0.86
C PRO A 72 8.59 12.73 0.31
N VAL A 73 9.64 12.49 1.10
CA VAL A 73 11.04 12.66 0.67
C VAL A 73 11.44 11.77 -0.50
N HIS A 74 10.67 10.70 -0.77
CA HIS A 74 10.99 9.82 -1.91
C HIS A 74 11.04 10.58 -3.24
N PHE A 75 10.14 11.54 -3.44
CA PHE A 75 10.09 12.39 -4.65
C PHE A 75 10.34 13.88 -4.36
N ILE A 76 10.19 14.32 -3.11
CA ILE A 76 10.21 15.74 -2.76
C ILE A 76 11.43 16.06 -1.92
N ASP A 77 12.33 16.86 -2.47
CA ASP A 77 13.50 17.35 -1.73
C ASP A 77 13.06 18.15 -0.49
N GLY A 78 13.56 17.77 0.68
CA GLY A 78 13.15 18.32 1.97
C GLY A 78 11.76 17.88 2.46
N GLY A 79 11.10 16.95 1.78
CA GLY A 79 9.87 16.31 2.28
C GLY A 79 10.11 15.48 3.54
N ARG A 80 9.02 15.12 4.28
CA ARG A 80 9.12 14.28 5.47
C ARG A 80 9.78 12.95 5.14
N THR A 81 10.75 12.57 5.97
CA THR A 81 11.41 11.25 5.90
C THR A 81 10.62 10.20 6.67
N ILE A 82 10.94 8.93 6.47
CA ILE A 82 10.21 7.82 7.10
C ILE A 82 10.22 7.91 8.64
N ASP A 83 11.27 8.44 9.25
CA ASP A 83 11.40 8.60 10.69
C ASP A 83 10.67 9.84 11.25
N GLU A 84 10.20 10.72 10.37
CA GLU A 84 9.40 11.91 10.71
C GLU A 84 7.90 11.65 10.60
N LEU A 85 7.47 10.56 9.90
CA LEU A 85 6.08 10.15 9.89
C LEU A 85 5.63 9.71 11.31
N PRO A 86 4.59 10.35 11.88
CA PRO A 86 4.18 10.06 13.25
C PRO A 86 3.48 8.69 13.34
N VAL A 87 3.67 7.99 14.44
CA VAL A 87 3.03 6.68 14.67
C VAL A 87 1.51 6.72 14.68
N SER A 88 0.90 7.89 14.90
CA SER A 88 -0.54 8.08 14.78
C SER A 88 -1.06 7.88 13.36
N GLU A 89 -0.23 8.11 12.35
CA GLU A 89 -0.57 7.86 10.94
C GLU A 89 -0.41 6.37 10.54
N MET A 90 0.12 5.54 11.43
CA MET A 90 0.25 4.08 11.19
C MET A 90 -1.05 3.31 11.49
N LEU A 91 -2.06 3.95 12.06
CA LEU A 91 -3.38 3.38 12.34
C LEU A 91 -4.45 4.35 11.84
N LEU A 92 -5.10 4.02 10.75
CA LEU A 92 -6.06 4.89 10.07
C LEU A 92 -7.36 4.14 9.74
N PRO A 93 -8.50 4.85 9.63
CA PRO A 93 -9.67 4.31 8.94
C PRO A 93 -9.30 3.89 7.53
N LEU A 94 -9.77 2.72 7.09
CA LEU A 94 -9.48 2.16 5.77
C LEU A 94 -10.70 2.28 4.86
N VAL A 95 -10.47 2.83 3.68
CA VAL A 95 -11.43 2.90 2.57
C VAL A 95 -10.89 2.02 1.43
N ILE A 96 -11.73 1.14 0.88
CA ILE A 96 -11.39 0.36 -0.32
C ILE A 96 -12.16 0.94 -1.51
N LEU A 97 -11.44 1.52 -2.45
CA LEU A 97 -11.98 1.94 -3.74
C LEU A 97 -11.75 0.80 -4.75
N ASP A 98 -12.83 0.13 -5.14
CA ASP A 98 -12.74 -1.09 -5.97
C ASP A 98 -13.06 -0.80 -7.43
N ILE A 99 -12.09 -1.06 -8.31
CA ILE A 99 -12.24 -1.01 -9.78
C ILE A 99 -11.87 -2.34 -10.44
N SER A 100 -11.79 -3.42 -9.67
CA SER A 100 -11.25 -4.72 -10.12
C SER A 100 -12.01 -5.33 -11.30
N GLU A 101 -13.32 -5.17 -11.37
CA GLU A 101 -14.12 -5.63 -12.53
C GLU A 101 -13.74 -4.90 -13.82
N ARG A 102 -13.51 -3.58 -13.73
CA ARG A 102 -13.09 -2.77 -14.87
C ARG A 102 -11.66 -3.12 -15.31
N VAL A 103 -10.75 -3.33 -14.37
CA VAL A 103 -9.38 -3.76 -14.63
C VAL A 103 -9.33 -5.17 -15.25
N ALA A 104 -10.25 -6.07 -14.87
CA ALA A 104 -10.35 -7.38 -15.49
C ALA A 104 -10.73 -7.33 -16.99
N ALA A 105 -11.49 -6.30 -17.38
CA ALA A 105 -11.88 -6.05 -18.77
C ALA A 105 -10.83 -5.22 -19.54
N ASP A 106 -10.18 -4.27 -18.84
CA ASP A 106 -9.18 -3.36 -19.39
C ASP A 106 -8.06 -3.13 -18.35
N PRO A 107 -6.87 -3.72 -18.53
CA PRO A 107 -5.77 -3.58 -17.58
C PRO A 107 -5.24 -2.15 -17.42
N ASP A 108 -5.54 -1.24 -18.35
CA ASP A 108 -5.15 0.17 -18.30
C ASP A 108 -6.21 1.04 -17.59
N ALA A 109 -7.28 0.43 -17.05
CA ALA A 109 -8.33 1.15 -16.36
C ALA A 109 -7.81 1.87 -15.11
N THR A 110 -8.31 3.08 -14.89
CA THR A 110 -8.04 3.92 -13.73
C THR A 110 -9.34 4.30 -13.01
N PRO A 111 -9.30 4.67 -11.71
CA PRO A 111 -10.48 5.15 -11.02
C PRO A 111 -10.96 6.50 -11.56
N THR A 112 -12.26 6.75 -11.40
CA THR A 112 -12.95 7.96 -11.83
C THR A 112 -13.66 8.66 -10.67
N LEU A 113 -14.10 9.90 -10.85
CA LEU A 113 -14.90 10.60 -9.84
C LEU A 113 -16.26 9.91 -9.57
N ASP A 114 -16.78 9.22 -10.57
CA ASP A 114 -18.02 8.43 -10.41
C ASP A 114 -17.82 7.25 -9.45
N ASP A 115 -16.61 6.67 -9.39
CA ASP A 115 -16.29 5.61 -8.42
C ASP A 115 -16.33 6.16 -6.99
N ILE A 116 -15.81 7.37 -6.74
CA ILE A 116 -15.93 8.06 -5.45
C ILE A 116 -17.40 8.32 -5.12
N ALA A 117 -18.14 8.91 -6.06
CA ALA A 117 -19.55 9.22 -5.86
C ALA A 117 -20.39 7.97 -5.57
N ALA A 118 -20.15 6.88 -6.29
CA ALA A 118 -20.80 5.59 -6.08
C ALA A 118 -20.43 4.97 -4.72
N TRP A 119 -19.15 5.03 -4.31
CA TRP A 119 -18.70 4.58 -3.00
C TRP A 119 -19.39 5.38 -1.88
N GLU A 120 -19.40 6.72 -1.98
CA GLU A 120 -20.04 7.60 -1.00
C GLU A 120 -21.56 7.43 -0.95
N GLY A 121 -22.19 7.12 -2.06
CA GLY A 121 -23.63 6.80 -2.13
C GLY A 121 -23.99 5.55 -1.30
N ARG A 122 -23.08 4.59 -1.15
CA ARG A 122 -23.28 3.36 -0.37
C ARG A 122 -22.85 3.50 1.08
N ASN A 123 -21.76 4.21 1.33
CA ASN A 123 -21.03 4.16 2.62
C ASN A 123 -21.03 5.49 3.39
N GLY A 124 -21.56 6.56 2.80
CA GLY A 124 -21.43 7.92 3.32
C GLY A 124 -20.11 8.57 2.88
N ARG A 125 -19.89 9.83 3.29
CA ARG A 125 -18.70 10.59 2.89
C ARG A 125 -17.43 9.89 3.34
N ILE A 126 -16.42 9.84 2.47
CA ILE A 126 -15.07 9.38 2.80
C ILE A 126 -14.54 10.20 3.99
N PRO A 127 -14.11 9.55 5.09
CA PRO A 127 -13.65 10.26 6.28
C PRO A 127 -12.34 11.01 6.02
N GLU A 128 -12.18 12.14 6.69
CA GLU A 128 -10.88 12.82 6.75
C GLU A 128 -9.86 11.96 7.52
N ASN A 129 -8.58 12.19 7.28
CA ASN A 129 -7.48 11.49 7.95
C ASN A 129 -7.59 9.95 7.83
N CYS A 130 -7.97 9.45 6.67
CA CYS A 130 -8.05 8.02 6.37
C CYS A 130 -6.95 7.58 5.39
N PHE A 131 -6.86 6.27 5.23
CA PHE A 131 -6.09 5.59 4.18
C PHE A 131 -7.05 5.10 3.10
N VAL A 132 -6.80 5.44 1.84
CA VAL A 132 -7.59 4.95 0.71
C VAL A 132 -6.78 3.95 -0.10
N ALA A 133 -7.23 2.70 -0.15
CA ALA A 133 -6.60 1.64 -0.93
C ALA A 133 -7.37 1.42 -2.25
N LEU A 134 -6.64 1.44 -3.37
CA LEU A 134 -7.17 1.11 -4.70
C LEU A 134 -7.09 -0.40 -4.91
N ARG A 135 -8.24 -1.07 -4.93
CA ARG A 135 -8.37 -2.46 -5.29
C ARG A 135 -8.52 -2.61 -6.80
N THR A 136 -7.59 -3.30 -7.41
CA THR A 136 -7.53 -3.55 -8.85
C THR A 136 -7.62 -5.04 -9.22
N GLY A 137 -7.52 -5.93 -8.22
CA GLY A 137 -7.41 -7.37 -8.44
C GLY A 137 -6.05 -7.77 -9.01
N TRP A 138 -5.01 -6.95 -8.83
CA TRP A 138 -3.68 -7.18 -9.41
C TRP A 138 -2.79 -8.08 -8.56
N TRP A 139 -2.91 -8.04 -7.24
CA TRP A 139 -2.05 -8.72 -6.28
C TRP A 139 -1.85 -10.23 -6.52
N PRO A 140 -2.82 -11.03 -7.06
CA PRO A 140 -2.62 -12.46 -7.27
C PRO A 140 -1.56 -12.79 -8.34
N ARG A 141 -1.12 -11.78 -9.12
CA ARG A 141 -0.05 -11.92 -10.11
C ARG A 141 1.34 -11.89 -9.49
N TRP A 142 1.47 -11.56 -8.20
CA TRP A 142 2.73 -11.35 -7.48
C TRP A 142 3.82 -12.41 -7.70
N PRO A 143 3.55 -13.73 -7.71
CA PRO A 143 4.63 -14.70 -7.89
C PRO A 143 5.22 -14.73 -9.31
N ASP A 144 4.57 -14.10 -10.30
CA ASP A 144 4.92 -14.16 -11.71
C ASP A 144 5.21 -12.75 -12.25
N ILE A 145 6.51 -12.40 -12.33
CA ILE A 145 6.95 -11.07 -12.79
C ILE A 145 6.36 -10.70 -14.16
N ALA A 146 6.32 -11.65 -15.11
CA ALA A 146 5.83 -11.35 -16.44
C ALA A 146 4.34 -11.02 -16.45
N LYS A 147 3.54 -11.77 -15.67
CA LYS A 147 2.12 -11.47 -15.48
C LYS A 147 1.90 -10.19 -14.69
N PHE A 148 2.75 -9.92 -13.71
CA PHE A 148 2.65 -8.71 -12.89
C PHE A 148 2.94 -7.45 -13.70
N GLN A 149 4.01 -7.46 -14.50
CA GLN A 149 4.39 -6.35 -15.38
C GLN A 149 3.47 -6.21 -16.60
N ASN A 150 2.85 -7.30 -17.04
CA ASN A 150 1.89 -7.35 -18.16
C ASN A 150 2.33 -6.55 -19.39
N LYS A 151 3.59 -6.75 -19.81
CA LYS A 151 4.17 -6.01 -20.95
C LYS A 151 3.69 -6.55 -22.29
N SER A 152 3.33 -5.64 -23.20
CA SER A 152 3.13 -5.92 -24.62
C SER A 152 4.46 -6.22 -25.32
N ALA A 153 4.39 -6.64 -26.58
CA ALA A 153 5.56 -7.03 -27.38
C ALA A 153 6.56 -5.88 -27.62
N ASP A 154 6.10 -4.63 -27.58
CA ASP A 154 6.90 -3.40 -27.67
C ASP A 154 7.47 -2.94 -26.33
N GLY A 155 7.22 -3.69 -25.25
CA GLY A 155 7.78 -3.45 -23.93
C GLY A 155 6.99 -2.49 -23.06
N VAL A 156 5.83 -2.01 -23.52
CA VAL A 156 4.93 -1.14 -22.76
C VAL A 156 4.18 -1.96 -21.71
N SER A 157 4.19 -1.49 -20.45
CA SER A 157 3.41 -2.11 -19.37
C SER A 157 1.94 -1.69 -19.46
N HIS A 158 1.05 -2.67 -19.32
CA HIS A 158 -0.40 -2.46 -19.26
C HIS A 158 -0.87 -2.85 -17.84
N THR A 159 -0.74 -1.91 -16.90
CA THR A 159 -1.08 -2.11 -15.50
C THR A 159 -1.96 -0.97 -15.00
N PRO A 160 -2.94 -1.25 -14.11
CA PRO A 160 -3.77 -0.21 -13.53
C PRO A 160 -2.95 0.72 -12.63
N GLY A 161 -3.44 1.93 -12.45
CA GLY A 161 -2.88 2.90 -11.51
C GLY A 161 -3.96 3.90 -11.09
N TRP A 162 -3.57 4.91 -10.37
CA TRP A 162 -4.44 6.01 -9.98
C TRP A 162 -4.75 6.95 -11.16
N SER A 163 -5.68 7.87 -10.95
CA SER A 163 -5.94 8.98 -11.88
C SER A 163 -5.83 10.32 -11.16
N LYS A 164 -5.36 11.33 -11.87
CA LYS A 164 -5.15 12.67 -11.30
C LYS A 164 -6.44 13.26 -10.69
N PRO A 165 -7.60 13.25 -11.39
CA PRO A 165 -8.82 13.81 -10.81
C PRO A 165 -9.26 13.13 -9.50
N VAL A 166 -9.08 11.81 -9.39
CA VAL A 166 -9.42 11.06 -8.17
C VAL A 166 -8.47 11.40 -7.03
N LEU A 167 -7.17 11.49 -7.30
CA LEU A 167 -6.19 11.89 -6.29
C LEU A 167 -6.44 13.31 -5.79
N GLU A 168 -6.76 14.24 -6.70
CA GLU A 168 -7.13 15.61 -6.33
C GLU A 168 -8.36 15.64 -5.43
N GLU A 169 -9.42 14.90 -5.80
CA GLU A 169 -10.64 14.83 -5.01
C GLU A 169 -10.41 14.25 -3.62
N LEU A 170 -9.62 13.17 -3.53
CA LEU A 170 -9.31 12.52 -2.25
C LEU A 170 -8.43 13.40 -1.34
N ILE A 171 -7.39 13.98 -1.89
CA ILE A 171 -6.40 14.74 -1.11
C ILE A 171 -6.93 16.14 -0.77
N GLU A 172 -7.40 16.90 -1.78
CA GLU A 172 -7.77 18.31 -1.60
C GLU A 172 -9.18 18.49 -1.00
N HIS A 173 -10.10 17.55 -1.27
CA HIS A 173 -11.52 17.70 -0.90
C HIS A 173 -12.01 16.69 0.14
N ARG A 174 -11.30 15.59 0.36
CA ARG A 174 -11.60 14.62 1.44
C ARG A 174 -10.59 14.67 2.57
N GLY A 175 -9.40 15.24 2.35
CA GLY A 175 -8.38 15.39 3.40
C GLY A 175 -7.84 14.06 3.88
N ILE A 176 -7.56 13.13 2.96
CA ILE A 176 -6.98 11.83 3.30
C ILE A 176 -5.53 11.99 3.74
N THR A 177 -5.01 11.05 4.53
CA THR A 177 -3.62 11.02 4.99
C THR A 177 -2.71 10.26 4.05
N ALA A 178 -3.22 9.17 3.47
CA ALA A 178 -2.40 8.26 2.70
C ALA A 178 -3.22 7.48 1.67
N ILE A 179 -2.51 6.95 0.68
CA ILE A 179 -3.06 6.01 -0.30
C ILE A 179 -2.31 4.69 -0.29
N GLY A 180 -2.88 3.69 -0.96
CA GLY A 180 -2.16 2.46 -1.29
C GLY A 180 -2.79 1.76 -2.47
N HIS A 181 -2.06 0.82 -3.05
CA HIS A 181 -2.50 0.08 -4.23
C HIS A 181 -1.79 -1.28 -4.35
N GLU A 182 -2.30 -2.13 -5.25
CA GLU A 182 -1.75 -3.47 -5.50
C GLU A 182 -0.62 -3.46 -6.54
N GLY A 183 -0.42 -2.34 -7.25
CA GLY A 183 0.62 -2.14 -8.27
C GLY A 183 1.98 -1.79 -7.70
N ILE A 184 2.97 -1.71 -8.62
CA ILE A 184 4.37 -1.32 -8.36
C ILE A 184 4.55 0.20 -8.33
N ASP A 185 3.63 0.92 -8.97
CA ASP A 185 3.66 2.37 -9.16
C ASP A 185 2.28 2.96 -8.88
N THR A 186 2.24 4.21 -8.46
CA THR A 186 1.02 5.03 -8.38
C THR A 186 0.45 5.31 -9.76
N ASP A 187 1.34 5.59 -10.71
CA ASP A 187 1.01 5.88 -12.10
C ASP A 187 0.65 4.60 -12.87
N PRO A 188 -0.30 4.66 -13.82
CA PRO A 188 -0.62 3.54 -14.70
C PRO A 188 0.58 3.09 -15.55
N GLY A 189 0.63 1.81 -15.93
CA GLY A 189 1.73 1.24 -16.69
C GLY A 189 2.03 1.95 -18.00
N LEU A 190 1.03 2.50 -18.66
CA LEU A 190 1.22 3.35 -19.85
C LEU A 190 2.05 4.60 -19.55
N ALA A 191 1.76 5.27 -18.42
CA ALA A 191 2.49 6.47 -17.98
C ALA A 191 3.92 6.13 -17.57
N THR A 192 4.10 5.12 -16.72
CA THR A 192 5.44 4.71 -16.24
C THR A 192 6.32 4.21 -17.39
N SER A 193 5.74 3.53 -18.40
CA SER A 193 6.47 3.12 -19.60
C SER A 193 6.93 4.31 -20.46
N ALA A 194 6.26 5.45 -20.36
CA ALA A 194 6.66 6.72 -20.97
C ALA A 194 7.62 7.55 -20.11
N GLY A 195 7.97 7.05 -18.90
CA GLY A 195 8.82 7.75 -17.93
C GLY A 195 8.07 8.82 -17.15
N ASP A 196 6.74 8.74 -17.07
CA ASP A 196 5.89 9.66 -16.32
C ASP A 196 5.56 9.06 -14.95
N GLY A 197 5.99 9.71 -13.87
CA GLY A 197 5.70 9.45 -12.46
C GLY A 197 5.00 10.64 -11.79
N SER A 198 4.21 11.37 -12.57
CA SER A 198 3.60 12.62 -12.12
C SER A 198 2.53 12.46 -11.05
N LEU A 199 1.87 11.29 -10.99
CA LEU A 199 0.86 11.01 -9.96
C LEU A 199 1.50 10.69 -8.62
N GLU A 200 2.57 9.90 -8.61
CA GLU A 200 3.34 9.65 -7.39
C GLU A 200 3.95 10.95 -6.86
N TYR A 201 4.60 11.73 -7.75
CA TYR A 201 5.08 13.06 -7.39
C TYR A 201 3.96 13.92 -6.79
N TYR A 202 2.76 13.91 -7.37
CA TYR A 202 1.64 14.69 -6.87
C TYR A 202 1.25 14.28 -5.45
N VAL A 203 1.05 12.99 -5.19
CA VAL A 203 0.68 12.47 -3.86
C VAL A 203 1.71 12.90 -2.81
N LEU A 204 2.98 12.64 -3.07
CA LEU A 204 4.06 12.91 -2.13
C LEU A 204 4.30 14.43 -1.95
N SER A 205 4.02 15.26 -2.99
CA SER A 205 4.08 16.71 -2.90
C SER A 205 2.99 17.34 -2.03
N ARG A 206 1.91 16.60 -1.74
CA ARG A 206 0.81 16.99 -0.85
C ARG A 206 1.02 16.53 0.58
N ASP A 207 2.24 16.12 0.92
CA ASP A 207 2.59 15.58 2.24
C ASP A 207 1.81 14.31 2.62
N CYS A 208 1.21 13.62 1.65
CA CYS A 208 0.65 12.28 1.80
C CYS A 208 1.78 11.26 1.65
N TRP A 209 1.63 10.10 2.31
CA TRP A 209 2.50 8.94 2.10
C TRP A 209 1.70 7.80 1.43
N GLN A 210 2.39 6.80 0.92
CA GLN A 210 1.73 5.68 0.25
C GLN A 210 2.29 4.33 0.64
N ILE A 211 1.49 3.27 0.44
CA ILE A 211 1.94 1.87 0.46
C ILE A 211 1.72 1.27 -0.92
N GLU A 212 2.78 0.79 -1.51
CA GLU A 212 2.75 0.03 -2.75
C GLU A 212 2.74 -1.48 -2.50
N LEU A 213 2.28 -2.23 -3.50
CA LEU A 213 2.26 -3.69 -3.48
C LEU A 213 1.45 -4.26 -2.30
N LEU A 214 0.24 -3.71 -2.09
CA LEU A 214 -0.72 -4.31 -1.16
C LEU A 214 -1.26 -5.63 -1.71
N ALA A 215 -1.58 -6.55 -0.81
CA ALA A 215 -2.21 -7.84 -1.11
C ALA A 215 -3.57 -7.98 -0.44
N ASN A 216 -4.38 -8.94 -0.89
CA ASN A 216 -5.62 -9.36 -0.22
C ASN A 216 -6.70 -8.27 -0.02
N LEU A 217 -6.70 -7.19 -0.80
CA LEU A 217 -7.73 -6.15 -0.71
C LEU A 217 -9.14 -6.68 -1.03
N ASP A 218 -9.24 -7.79 -1.79
CA ASP A 218 -10.47 -8.50 -2.11
C ASP A 218 -11.16 -9.17 -0.91
N LYS A 219 -10.45 -9.30 0.22
CA LYS A 219 -10.96 -9.90 1.46
C LYS A 219 -11.54 -8.87 2.43
N LEU A 220 -11.54 -7.60 2.05
CA LEU A 220 -11.91 -6.50 2.92
C LEU A 220 -13.28 -5.92 2.56
N PRO A 221 -14.03 -5.41 3.54
CA PRO A 221 -15.19 -4.57 3.27
C PRO A 221 -14.75 -3.23 2.66
N GLU A 222 -15.62 -2.60 1.89
CA GLU A 222 -15.35 -1.26 1.31
C GLU A 222 -15.13 -0.18 2.37
N ALA A 223 -15.80 -0.32 3.53
CA ALA A 223 -15.77 0.63 4.65
C ALA A 223 -15.82 -0.08 6.00
N GLY A 224 -15.47 0.65 7.07
CA GLY A 224 -15.58 0.16 8.45
C GLY A 224 -14.37 -0.61 8.97
N ALA A 225 -13.35 -0.81 8.14
CA ALA A 225 -12.07 -1.40 8.55
C ALA A 225 -11.09 -0.32 9.05
N LEU A 226 -10.08 -0.78 9.79
CA LEU A 226 -8.87 -0.01 10.10
C LEU A 226 -7.69 -0.64 9.38
N ILE A 227 -6.75 0.16 8.91
CA ILE A 227 -5.43 -0.30 8.48
C ILE A 227 -4.40 0.00 9.56
N VAL A 228 -3.53 -0.97 9.81
CA VAL A 228 -2.26 -0.77 10.51
C VAL A 228 -1.16 -0.95 9.47
N ALA A 229 -0.41 0.12 9.21
CA ALA A 229 0.77 0.09 8.36
C ALA A 229 1.99 0.49 9.21
N SER A 230 2.94 -0.44 9.38
CA SER A 230 4.10 -0.22 10.25
C SER A 230 5.40 -0.53 9.52
N TRP A 231 6.44 0.22 9.85
CA TRP A 231 7.76 0.09 9.25
C TRP A 231 8.87 0.41 10.27
N PRO A 232 10.11 -0.06 10.03
CA PRO A 232 11.28 0.37 10.77
C PRO A 232 11.52 1.88 10.65
N LYS A 233 12.31 2.44 11.56
CA LYS A 233 12.57 3.88 11.66
C LYS A 233 14.05 4.23 11.33
N PRO A 234 14.53 3.98 10.09
CA PRO A 234 15.84 4.44 9.69
C PRO A 234 15.84 5.97 9.57
N LYS A 235 16.81 6.61 10.23
CA LYS A 235 16.91 8.07 10.21
C LYS A 235 17.17 8.59 8.79
N GLY A 236 16.34 9.52 8.33
CA GLY A 236 16.45 10.11 7.00
C GLY A 236 16.09 9.13 5.86
N GLY A 237 15.37 8.04 6.14
CA GLY A 237 15.01 7.05 5.14
C GLY A 237 13.96 7.55 4.16
N SER A 238 14.14 7.19 2.87
CA SER A 238 13.24 7.55 1.76
C SER A 238 12.19 6.48 1.43
N GLY A 239 12.11 5.42 2.20
CA GLY A 239 11.19 4.29 2.08
C GLY A 239 11.73 3.07 2.81
N PHE A 240 10.84 2.13 3.14
CA PHE A 240 11.25 0.86 3.75
C PHE A 240 10.15 -0.20 3.57
N PRO A 241 10.51 -1.52 3.50
CA PRO A 241 9.51 -2.58 3.58
C PRO A 241 8.58 -2.40 4.78
N ALA A 242 7.28 -2.48 4.54
CA ALA A 242 6.26 -2.27 5.54
C ALA A 242 5.50 -3.57 5.85
N ARG A 243 4.99 -3.68 7.09
CA ARG A 243 3.95 -4.65 7.40
C ARG A 243 2.62 -3.91 7.48
N ALA A 244 1.75 -4.16 6.49
CA ALA A 244 0.40 -3.66 6.44
C ALA A 244 -0.59 -4.79 6.72
N PHE A 245 -1.60 -4.53 7.54
CA PHE A 245 -2.73 -5.43 7.76
C PHE A 245 -3.99 -4.63 8.07
N ALA A 246 -5.14 -5.19 7.77
CA ALA A 246 -6.42 -4.61 8.11
C ALA A 246 -7.06 -5.31 9.31
N ILE A 247 -7.81 -4.55 10.10
CA ILE A 247 -8.66 -5.03 11.20
C ILE A 247 -10.10 -4.70 10.81
N HIS A 248 -10.96 -5.70 10.71
CA HIS A 248 -12.37 -5.51 10.33
C HIS A 248 -13.28 -6.50 11.06
N GLU A 249 -14.57 -6.21 11.10
CA GLU A 249 -15.54 -7.16 11.63
C GLU A 249 -15.57 -8.41 10.74
N ALA A 250 -15.85 -9.58 11.33
CA ALA A 250 -16.03 -10.79 10.55
C ALA A 250 -17.23 -10.61 9.61
N ALA A 251 -17.13 -11.10 8.37
CA ALA A 251 -18.27 -11.14 7.46
C ALA A 251 -19.39 -11.96 8.11
N SER A 252 -20.58 -11.35 8.24
CA SER A 252 -21.77 -11.96 8.81
C SER A 252 -22.36 -13.06 7.90
#